data_d1752a83a46e0e20db1c7a336a44057c
#
_entry.id   d1752a83a46e0e20db1c7a336a44057c
#
_cell.length_a   1.000
_cell.length_b   1.000
_cell.length_c   1.000
_cell.angle_alpha   90.00
_cell.angle_beta   90.00
_cell.angle_gamma   90.00
#
_symmetry.space_group_name_H-M   'P 1'
#
loop_
_entity.id
_entity.type
_entity.pdbx_description
1 polymer ?
#
loop_
_entity_poly.entity_id
_entity_poly.type
_entity_poly.pdbx_seq_one_letter_code
_entity_poly.pdbx_strand_id
1 'polypeptide(L)'
;MRGSRWCCCCFGRGGGGGAGRSGSVGDDGLVWDVGLKAHASGEYSVAVAQANEALEDQAQVLVSPAATLVGVYDGHGGPDAARFVNARLFSLIQEFASQSGGISAQVIKRAFGATEEEFMGMVERSWPSQPRLLSVGSCCLVGAIEGGTLHVANLGDSRAVLGRLASAGGKKRRAVVAERLSRDHNVADEEVRREVAEAHPDDPHIVMSSHGVWRIKGIIQVSRSIGDAYLKRXRLCSPAVMQSLCPFPLRRPVMSAVPSVTSRRLRPGXDQFIIFASDGLWEQLSDQAAVGIVSRSPRKGVAMRLVPAPQLEAARKKGLKSESIAAIEKGRRRRFHDDITVVVLFLDSRCEGTPQPTAGAGGIDGTRAPVDVFSLGPDDHGDDPTRPVLR
;
A
#
# COMPACT_ATOMS: atom_id res chain seq x y z
N MET A 1 -4.22 -26.83 -31.37
CA MET A 1 -4.85 -27.73 -30.41
C MET A 1 -3.81 -28.30 -29.48
N ARG A 2 -3.85 -27.99 -28.27
CA ARG A 2 -3.23 -28.46 -27.02
C ARG A 2 -2.93 -27.25 -26.13
N GLY A 3 -3.86 -26.99 -25.23
CA GLY A 3 -3.73 -25.95 -24.22
C GLY A 3 -2.84 -26.38 -23.08
N SER A 4 -1.89 -25.57 -22.75
CA SER A 4 -1.06 -25.75 -21.57
C SER A 4 -1.83 -25.30 -20.33
N ARG A 5 -2.27 -26.24 -19.54
CA ARG A 5 -2.83 -25.99 -18.22
C ARG A 5 -1.68 -25.67 -17.26
N TRP A 6 -1.69 -24.51 -16.69
CA TRP A 6 -0.87 -24.23 -15.51
C TRP A 6 -1.57 -24.84 -14.31
N CYS A 7 -0.92 -25.85 -13.74
CA CYS A 7 -1.46 -26.60 -12.62
C CYS A 7 -1.10 -25.91 -11.31
N CYS A 8 -2.10 -25.41 -10.62
CA CYS A 8 -1.97 -24.94 -9.24
C CYS A 8 -2.29 -26.13 -8.34
N CYS A 9 -1.29 -26.89 -7.97
CA CYS A 9 -1.43 -27.98 -6.98
C CYS A 9 -0.17 -28.04 -6.15
N CYS A 10 -0.36 -27.92 -4.85
CA CYS A 10 0.25 -28.76 -3.81
C CYS A 10 0.10 -28.11 -2.45
N PHE A 11 -1.00 -28.43 -1.78
CA PHE A 11 -1.02 -28.38 -0.32
C PHE A 11 -1.27 -29.81 0.20
N GLY A 12 -0.19 -30.45 0.65
CA GLY A 12 -0.26 -31.73 1.31
C GLY A 12 -0.52 -31.56 2.81
N ARG A 13 -1.47 -32.30 3.33
CA ARG A 13 -1.71 -32.42 4.77
C ARG A 13 -0.64 -33.28 5.43
N GLY A 14 0.01 -32.78 6.46
CA GLY A 14 0.85 -33.56 7.35
C GLY A 14 0.76 -33.02 8.77
N GLY A 15 0.29 -33.81 9.70
CA GLY A 15 0.11 -33.41 11.09
C GLY A 15 1.34 -33.65 11.94
N GLY A 16 1.46 -32.91 13.04
CA GLY A 16 2.34 -33.25 14.18
C GLY A 16 3.12 -32.12 14.83
N GLY A 17 2.67 -31.62 15.96
CA GLY A 17 3.45 -31.32 17.16
C GLY A 17 4.36 -30.11 17.28
N GLY A 18 3.90 -29.06 17.97
CA GLY A 18 4.70 -28.41 19.00
C GLY A 18 5.51 -27.15 18.69
N ALA A 19 5.05 -26.05 19.30
CA ALA A 19 5.81 -24.88 19.76
C ALA A 19 6.22 -23.79 18.76
N GLY A 20 5.73 -22.58 18.98
CA GLY A 20 6.30 -21.33 18.48
C GLY A 20 5.68 -20.75 17.21
N ARG A 21 4.37 -20.45 17.23
CA ARG A 21 3.73 -19.74 16.09
C ARG A 21 4.06 -18.25 16.14
N SER A 22 4.85 -17.77 15.19
CA SER A 22 5.04 -16.34 14.94
C SER A 22 4.47 -15.93 13.58
N GLY A 23 3.20 -15.99 13.43
CA GLY A 23 2.39 -15.60 12.29
C GLY A 23 1.12 -16.41 12.33
N SER A 24 -0.01 -15.77 12.57
CA SER A 24 -1.29 -16.47 12.59
C SER A 24 -2.06 -16.17 11.31
N VAL A 25 -2.28 -17.20 10.52
CA VAL A 25 -3.34 -17.17 9.52
C VAL A 25 -4.66 -17.16 10.28
N GLY A 26 -5.56 -16.25 9.99
CA GLY A 26 -6.91 -16.28 10.54
C GLY A 26 -7.60 -17.61 10.24
N ASP A 27 -8.59 -17.97 11.03
CA ASP A 27 -9.31 -19.26 10.93
C ASP A 27 -9.84 -19.58 9.51
N ASP A 28 -10.03 -18.55 8.68
CA ASP A 28 -10.54 -18.70 7.30
C ASP A 28 -9.44 -18.72 6.22
N GLY A 29 -8.17 -18.57 6.59
CA GLY A 29 -7.06 -18.55 5.65
C GLY A 29 -6.96 -17.29 4.77
N LEU A 30 -7.73 -16.26 5.06
CA LEU A 30 -7.79 -15.02 4.25
C LEU A 30 -7.19 -13.81 4.97
N VAL A 31 -6.57 -14.02 6.13
CA VAL A 31 -5.91 -12.97 6.89
C VAL A 31 -4.49 -13.40 7.21
N TRP A 32 -3.53 -12.54 6.89
CA TRP A 32 -2.10 -12.76 7.14
C TRP A 32 -1.55 -11.68 8.06
N ASP A 33 -0.63 -12.02 8.94
CA ASP A 33 0.08 -11.02 9.71
C ASP A 33 1.57 -11.32 9.78
N VAL A 34 2.36 -10.25 9.78
CA VAL A 34 3.77 -10.30 10.12
C VAL A 34 3.89 -9.78 11.54
N GLY A 35 4.34 -10.62 12.43
CA GLY A 35 4.56 -10.26 13.83
C GLY A 35 5.53 -9.08 13.94
N LEU A 36 5.69 -8.60 15.16
CA LEU A 36 6.52 -7.42 15.41
C LEU A 36 7.98 -7.66 14.97
N LYS A 37 8.48 -6.79 14.10
CA LYS A 37 9.84 -6.81 13.55
C LYS A 37 10.55 -5.48 13.85
N ALA A 38 11.86 -5.51 13.98
CA ALA A 38 12.67 -4.30 14.22
C ALA A 38 12.95 -3.53 12.92
N HIS A 39 13.08 -2.21 13.04
CA HIS A 39 13.63 -1.35 11.99
C HIS A 39 14.57 -0.29 12.63
N ALA A 40 15.17 0.55 11.79
CA ALA A 40 16.22 1.50 12.23
C ALA A 40 15.77 2.44 13.37
N SER A 41 14.48 2.74 13.49
CA SER A 41 13.95 3.73 14.44
C SER A 41 12.87 3.16 15.38
N GLY A 42 12.74 1.83 15.45
CA GLY A 42 11.72 1.19 16.29
C GLY A 42 11.31 -0.18 15.80
N GLU A 43 10.01 -0.44 15.78
CA GLU A 43 9.43 -1.72 15.39
C GLU A 43 8.28 -1.50 14.41
N TYR A 44 7.95 -2.54 13.62
CA TYR A 44 6.78 -2.50 12.74
C TYR A 44 6.00 -3.81 12.80
N SER A 45 4.74 -3.73 12.42
CA SER A 45 3.82 -4.86 12.32
C SER A 45 2.99 -4.68 11.04
N VAL A 46 2.69 -5.80 10.38
CA VAL A 46 1.91 -5.79 9.12
C VAL A 46 0.73 -6.74 9.26
N ALA A 47 -0.42 -6.39 8.67
CA ALA A 47 -1.54 -7.29 8.53
C ALA A 47 -2.24 -7.06 7.19
N VAL A 48 -2.73 -8.13 6.60
CA VAL A 48 -3.46 -8.12 5.33
C VAL A 48 -4.70 -8.98 5.46
N ALA A 49 -5.83 -8.51 4.94
CA ALA A 49 -7.06 -9.31 4.86
C ALA A 49 -7.62 -9.26 3.44
N GLN A 50 -7.80 -10.43 2.85
CA GLN A 50 -8.32 -10.56 1.49
C GLN A 50 -9.85 -10.50 1.47
N ALA A 51 -10.39 -9.71 0.56
CA ALA A 51 -11.83 -9.61 0.27
C ALA A 51 -12.13 -10.02 -1.19
N ASN A 52 -11.26 -9.65 -2.11
CA ASN A 52 -11.36 -9.94 -3.53
C ASN A 52 -11.11 -11.44 -3.82
N GLU A 53 -11.52 -11.92 -4.97
CA GLU A 53 -11.27 -13.32 -5.39
C GLU A 53 -9.76 -13.59 -5.52
N ALA A 54 -9.02 -12.63 -6.09
CA ALA A 54 -7.58 -12.59 -6.05
C ALA A 54 -7.17 -11.39 -5.19
N LEU A 55 -6.17 -11.55 -4.34
CA LEU A 55 -5.64 -10.43 -3.54
C LEU A 55 -4.99 -9.42 -4.50
N GLU A 56 -5.53 -8.20 -4.55
CA GLU A 56 -5.02 -7.13 -5.41
C GLU A 56 -4.03 -6.23 -4.69
N ASP A 57 -4.10 -6.16 -3.36
CA ASP A 57 -3.15 -5.42 -2.52
C ASP A 57 -1.77 -6.07 -2.48
N GLN A 58 -0.74 -5.25 -2.35
CA GLN A 58 0.64 -5.67 -2.05
C GLN A 58 1.25 -4.74 -1.00
N ALA A 59 2.22 -5.25 -0.24
CA ALA A 59 2.97 -4.44 0.72
C ALA A 59 4.39 -4.96 0.88
N GLN A 60 5.30 -4.06 1.19
CA GLN A 60 6.68 -4.43 1.50
C GLN A 60 7.29 -3.46 2.51
N VAL A 61 8.24 -3.96 3.27
CA VAL A 61 9.05 -3.15 4.19
C VAL A 61 10.52 -3.47 3.93
N LEU A 62 11.31 -2.45 3.68
CA LEU A 62 12.76 -2.58 3.52
C LEU A 62 13.43 -1.88 4.71
N VAL A 63 14.25 -2.62 5.42
CA VAL A 63 15.00 -2.12 6.57
C VAL A 63 16.49 -2.20 6.28
N SER A 64 17.17 -1.07 6.41
CA SER A 64 18.63 -1.01 6.37
C SER A 64 19.14 -0.23 7.58
N PRO A 65 20.44 -0.26 7.89
CA PRO A 65 20.97 0.54 9.00
C PRO A 65 20.74 2.05 8.86
N ALA A 66 20.66 2.55 7.63
CA ALA A 66 20.52 3.99 7.34
C ALA A 66 19.07 4.41 7.12
N ALA A 67 18.20 3.51 6.63
CA ALA A 67 16.87 3.90 6.17
C ALA A 67 15.84 2.79 6.39
N THR A 68 14.58 3.19 6.49
CA THR A 68 13.43 2.30 6.48
C THR A 68 12.45 2.79 5.40
N LEU A 69 12.08 1.87 4.48
CA LEU A 69 11.03 2.14 3.49
C LEU A 69 9.83 1.24 3.76
N VAL A 70 8.64 1.80 3.62
CA VAL A 70 7.35 1.10 3.74
C VAL A 70 6.57 1.36 2.45
N GLY A 71 6.02 0.30 1.85
CA GLY A 71 5.16 0.42 0.66
C GLY A 71 3.82 -0.28 0.89
N VAL A 72 2.73 0.36 0.46
CA VAL A 72 1.39 -0.23 0.37
C VAL A 72 0.88 0.08 -1.04
N TYR A 73 0.51 -0.96 -1.77
CA TYR A 73 0.15 -0.88 -3.19
C TYR A 73 -1.22 -1.55 -3.37
N ASP A 74 -2.24 -0.73 -3.51
CA ASP A 74 -3.64 -1.14 -3.61
C ASP A 74 -3.97 -1.28 -5.11
N GLY A 75 -4.07 -2.52 -5.57
CA GLY A 75 -4.30 -2.83 -6.98
C GLY A 75 -5.77 -2.82 -7.36
N HIS A 76 -6.05 -2.50 -8.62
CA HIS A 76 -7.40 -2.57 -9.17
C HIS A 76 -7.38 -3.09 -10.61
N GLY A 77 -8.46 -3.78 -10.99
CA GLY A 77 -8.54 -4.43 -12.30
C GLY A 77 -7.68 -5.69 -12.41
N GLY A 78 -7.11 -6.11 -11.30
CA GLY A 78 -6.20 -7.25 -11.19
C GLY A 78 -4.95 -6.91 -10.39
N PRO A 79 -4.22 -7.91 -9.90
CA PRO A 79 -3.05 -7.68 -9.03
C PRO A 79 -1.77 -7.31 -9.78
N ASP A 80 -1.78 -7.29 -11.11
CA ASP A 80 -0.55 -7.21 -11.92
C ASP A 80 0.22 -5.91 -11.70
N ALA A 81 -0.48 -4.76 -11.60
CA ALA A 81 0.17 -3.46 -11.38
C ALA A 81 0.78 -3.39 -9.98
N ALA A 82 0.04 -3.79 -8.94
CA ALA A 82 0.53 -3.77 -7.55
C ALA A 82 1.76 -4.69 -7.41
N ARG A 83 1.72 -5.89 -8.00
CA ARG A 83 2.86 -6.83 -8.00
C ARG A 83 4.07 -6.24 -8.73
N PHE A 84 3.85 -5.57 -9.85
CA PHE A 84 4.94 -4.92 -10.60
C PHE A 84 5.57 -3.81 -9.75
N VAL A 85 4.75 -2.96 -9.13
CA VAL A 85 5.23 -1.89 -8.24
C VAL A 85 6.04 -2.49 -7.09
N ASN A 86 5.51 -3.54 -6.46
CA ASN A 86 6.17 -4.24 -5.35
C ASN A 86 7.55 -4.78 -5.77
N ALA A 87 7.69 -5.27 -6.99
CA ALA A 87 8.95 -5.83 -7.49
C ALA A 87 9.97 -4.76 -7.89
N ARG A 88 9.53 -3.53 -8.26
CA ARG A 88 10.43 -2.57 -8.92
C ARG A 88 10.70 -1.30 -8.14
N LEU A 89 9.70 -0.75 -7.44
CA LEU A 89 9.78 0.62 -6.94
C LEU A 89 10.91 0.84 -5.92
N PHE A 90 11.07 -0.08 -4.96
CA PHE A 90 12.11 0.10 -3.93
C PHE A 90 13.51 -0.02 -4.52
N SER A 91 13.72 -0.92 -5.49
CA SER A 91 15.00 -1.04 -6.22
C SER A 91 15.36 0.28 -6.90
N LEU A 92 14.37 0.92 -7.55
CA LEU A 92 14.58 2.21 -8.22
C LEU A 92 14.83 3.35 -7.20
N ILE A 93 14.13 3.33 -6.06
CA ILE A 93 14.40 4.31 -4.99
C ILE A 93 15.86 4.15 -4.49
N GLN A 94 16.29 2.91 -4.22
CA GLN A 94 17.66 2.63 -3.76
C GLN A 94 18.71 3.05 -4.81
N GLU A 95 18.47 2.68 -6.07
CA GLU A 95 19.36 3.06 -7.18
C GLU A 95 19.52 4.58 -7.27
N PHE A 96 18.40 5.31 -7.31
CA PHE A 96 18.45 6.77 -7.47
C PHE A 96 18.95 7.47 -6.21
N ALA A 97 18.69 6.91 -5.02
CA ALA A 97 19.23 7.42 -3.76
C ALA A 97 20.75 7.28 -3.74
N SER A 98 21.29 6.14 -4.20
CA SER A 98 22.75 5.93 -4.26
C SER A 98 23.41 6.93 -5.20
N GLN A 99 22.76 7.24 -6.33
CA GLN A 99 23.26 8.24 -7.30
C GLN A 99 23.20 9.69 -6.77
N SER A 100 22.27 9.97 -5.85
CA SER A 100 21.96 11.34 -5.38
C SER A 100 22.49 11.63 -3.97
N GLY A 101 23.10 10.64 -3.31
CA GLY A 101 23.63 10.79 -1.95
C GLY A 101 22.58 10.70 -0.85
N GLY A 102 21.43 10.08 -1.12
CA GLY A 102 20.39 9.83 -0.12
C GLY A 102 18.98 9.95 -0.66
N ILE A 103 18.01 9.65 0.20
CA ILE A 103 16.58 9.68 -0.17
C ILE A 103 16.07 11.13 -0.08
N SER A 104 15.37 11.55 -1.12
CA SER A 104 14.74 12.88 -1.18
C SER A 104 13.40 12.78 -1.94
N ALA A 105 12.59 13.83 -1.81
CA ALA A 105 11.33 13.92 -2.56
C ALA A 105 11.55 13.76 -4.07
N GLN A 106 12.65 14.29 -4.59
CA GLN A 106 12.98 14.21 -6.01
C GLN A 106 13.37 12.79 -6.42
N VAL A 107 14.16 12.11 -5.59
CA VAL A 107 14.52 10.70 -5.80
C VAL A 107 13.26 9.83 -5.88
N ILE A 108 12.35 10.02 -4.93
CA ILE A 108 11.10 9.26 -4.88
C ILE A 108 10.24 9.54 -6.13
N LYS A 109 10.05 10.81 -6.49
CA LYS A 109 9.28 11.18 -7.72
C LYS A 109 9.89 10.56 -8.97
N ARG A 110 11.22 10.58 -9.08
CA ARG A 110 11.95 9.96 -10.21
C ARG A 110 11.69 8.44 -10.26
N ALA A 111 11.71 7.77 -9.10
CA ALA A 111 11.46 6.32 -9.01
C ALA A 111 10.02 5.98 -9.43
N PHE A 112 9.02 6.76 -8.98
CA PHE A 112 7.64 6.59 -9.41
C PHE A 112 7.50 6.73 -10.93
N GLY A 113 8.10 7.78 -11.50
CA GLY A 113 8.07 7.98 -12.95
C GLY A 113 8.71 6.83 -13.72
N ALA A 114 9.86 6.34 -13.25
CA ALA A 114 10.55 5.20 -13.87
C ALA A 114 9.70 3.92 -13.75
N THR A 115 9.07 3.68 -12.59
CA THR A 115 8.17 2.54 -12.40
C THR A 115 6.99 2.58 -13.37
N GLU A 116 6.37 3.75 -13.54
CA GLU A 116 5.28 3.95 -14.50
C GLU A 116 5.73 3.63 -15.93
N GLU A 117 6.87 4.19 -16.35
CA GLU A 117 7.36 3.97 -17.71
C GLU A 117 7.73 2.51 -17.99
N GLU A 118 8.35 1.83 -17.02
CA GLU A 118 8.65 0.39 -17.14
C GLU A 118 7.36 -0.43 -17.24
N PHE A 119 6.36 -0.13 -16.40
CA PHE A 119 5.06 -0.82 -16.43
C PHE A 119 4.35 -0.56 -17.76
N MET A 120 4.29 0.70 -18.22
CA MET A 120 3.67 1.05 -19.50
C MET A 120 4.35 0.35 -20.67
N GLY A 121 5.68 0.24 -20.62
CA GLY A 121 6.43 -0.53 -21.63
C GLY A 121 6.08 -2.01 -21.64
N MET A 122 5.85 -2.59 -20.45
CA MET A 122 5.38 -3.98 -20.35
C MET A 122 3.97 -4.12 -20.92
N VAL A 123 3.05 -3.22 -20.57
CA VAL A 123 1.68 -3.21 -21.10
C VAL A 123 1.70 -3.11 -22.63
N GLU A 124 2.49 -2.19 -23.18
CA GLU A 124 2.61 -1.96 -24.62
C GLU A 124 3.05 -3.22 -25.40
N ARG A 125 3.96 -4.00 -24.83
CA ARG A 125 4.40 -5.26 -25.43
C ARG A 125 3.38 -6.40 -25.28
N SER A 126 2.61 -6.40 -24.20
CA SER A 126 1.78 -7.54 -23.79
C SER A 126 0.29 -7.40 -24.15
N TRP A 127 -0.24 -6.17 -24.29
CA TRP A 127 -1.68 -5.95 -24.44
C TRP A 127 -2.30 -6.65 -25.66
N PRO A 128 -1.60 -6.84 -26.80
CA PRO A 128 -2.24 -7.56 -27.91
C PRO A 128 -2.66 -8.99 -27.54
N SER A 129 -1.92 -9.66 -26.65
CA SER A 129 -2.27 -11.00 -26.16
C SER A 129 -3.00 -10.96 -24.81
N GLN A 130 -2.88 -9.87 -24.05
CA GLN A 130 -3.48 -9.71 -22.71
C GLN A 130 -4.17 -8.34 -22.59
N PRO A 131 -5.31 -8.14 -23.28
CA PRO A 131 -5.96 -6.80 -23.31
C PRO A 131 -6.35 -6.26 -21.93
N ARG A 132 -6.60 -7.13 -20.95
CA ARG A 132 -6.94 -6.70 -19.58
C ARG A 132 -5.86 -5.81 -18.94
N LEU A 133 -4.59 -5.95 -19.35
CA LEU A 133 -3.49 -5.14 -18.81
C LEU A 133 -3.66 -3.64 -19.09
N LEU A 134 -4.46 -3.28 -20.09
CA LEU A 134 -4.74 -1.86 -20.39
C LEU A 134 -5.50 -1.18 -19.24
N SER A 135 -6.32 -1.94 -18.49
CA SER A 135 -7.17 -1.41 -17.42
C SER A 135 -6.75 -1.85 -16.01
N VAL A 136 -5.54 -2.36 -15.88
CA VAL A 136 -4.97 -2.71 -14.57
C VAL A 136 -4.19 -1.51 -14.04
N GLY A 137 -4.41 -1.17 -12.77
CA GLY A 137 -3.68 -0.08 -12.11
C GLY A 137 -3.41 -0.36 -10.64
N SER A 138 -2.67 0.53 -10.01
CA SER A 138 -2.39 0.44 -8.58
C SER A 138 -2.23 1.83 -7.96
N CYS A 139 -2.92 2.08 -6.86
CA CYS A 139 -2.54 3.11 -5.92
C CYS A 139 -1.15 2.77 -5.36
N CYS A 140 -0.41 3.77 -4.91
CA CYS A 140 0.95 3.55 -4.46
C CYS A 140 1.31 4.54 -3.35
N LEU A 141 1.42 4.02 -2.12
CA LEU A 141 1.79 4.79 -0.94
C LEU A 141 3.16 4.32 -0.45
N VAL A 142 4.09 5.27 -0.31
CA VAL A 142 5.46 4.98 0.17
C VAL A 142 5.81 5.91 1.32
N GLY A 143 6.34 5.33 2.40
CA GLY A 143 7.02 6.06 3.46
C GLY A 143 8.50 5.74 3.43
N ALA A 144 9.35 6.74 3.56
CA ALA A 144 10.80 6.56 3.63
C ALA A 144 11.38 7.40 4.78
N ILE A 145 12.06 6.75 5.70
CA ILE A 145 12.73 7.40 6.83
C ILE A 145 14.23 7.24 6.66
N GLU A 146 14.95 8.37 6.60
CA GLU A 146 16.42 8.40 6.54
C GLU A 146 16.91 9.62 7.33
N GLY A 147 17.90 9.44 8.20
CA GLY A 147 18.48 10.53 8.97
C GLY A 147 17.48 11.33 9.80
N GLY A 148 16.41 10.69 10.30
CA GLY A 148 15.34 11.33 11.06
C GLY A 148 14.37 12.16 10.24
N THR A 149 14.48 12.14 8.91
CA THR A 149 13.53 12.77 7.99
C THR A 149 12.61 11.72 7.42
N LEU A 150 11.32 11.99 7.45
CA LEU A 150 10.28 11.18 6.84
C LEU A 150 9.82 11.83 5.54
N HIS A 151 9.83 11.07 4.46
CA HIS A 151 9.18 11.41 3.20
C HIS A 151 7.97 10.49 3.04
N VAL A 152 6.81 11.04 2.71
CA VAL A 152 5.61 10.27 2.37
C VAL A 152 5.19 10.65 0.97
N ALA A 153 5.15 9.66 0.09
CA ALA A 153 4.69 9.82 -1.30
C ALA A 153 3.38 9.05 -1.48
N ASN A 154 2.39 9.69 -2.06
CA ASN A 154 1.10 9.04 -2.32
C ASN A 154 0.62 9.26 -3.76
N LEU A 155 0.03 8.23 -4.32
CA LEU A 155 -0.55 8.18 -5.66
C LEU A 155 -1.82 7.32 -5.54
N GLY A 156 -2.99 7.95 -5.46
CA GLY A 156 -4.24 7.26 -5.19
C GLY A 156 -4.80 7.59 -3.80
N ASP A 157 -5.55 6.69 -3.21
CA ASP A 157 -6.31 6.92 -1.98
C ASP A 157 -5.96 6.01 -0.80
N SER A 158 -4.90 5.21 -0.93
CA SER A 158 -4.19 4.70 0.24
C SER A 158 -3.70 5.89 1.08
N ARG A 159 -3.49 5.69 2.38
CA ARG A 159 -3.24 6.84 3.26
C ARG A 159 -2.24 6.52 4.37
N ALA A 160 -1.42 7.53 4.73
CA ALA A 160 -0.51 7.48 5.87
C ALA A 160 -1.00 8.45 6.95
N VAL A 161 -1.08 7.97 8.19
CA VAL A 161 -1.54 8.75 9.35
C VAL A 161 -0.54 8.59 10.50
N LEU A 162 -0.09 9.71 11.06
CA LEU A 162 0.80 9.77 12.21
C LEU A 162 -0.02 9.83 13.50
N GLY A 163 0.30 8.95 14.44
CA GLY A 163 -0.15 9.08 15.82
C GLY A 163 0.88 9.87 16.62
N ARG A 164 0.51 11.07 17.08
CA ARG A 164 1.44 11.91 17.84
C ARG A 164 0.86 12.39 19.17
N LEU A 165 1.72 12.58 20.13
CA LEU A 165 1.32 13.10 21.44
C LEU A 165 0.90 14.57 21.31
N ALA A 166 -0.34 14.87 21.69
CA ALA A 166 -0.80 16.26 21.76
C ALA A 166 -0.14 16.97 22.92
N SER A 167 0.25 18.22 22.69
CA SER A 167 0.64 19.13 23.77
C SER A 167 -0.64 19.47 24.55
N ALA A 168 -0.83 18.85 25.70
CA ALA A 168 -1.97 19.15 26.56
C ALA A 168 -1.70 20.45 27.32
N GLY A 169 -2.35 21.54 26.92
CA GLY A 169 -2.38 22.75 27.74
C GLY A 169 -2.95 22.43 29.12
N GLY A 170 -2.06 22.22 30.08
CA GLY A 170 -2.40 22.14 31.51
C GLY A 170 -3.08 20.88 32.04
N LYS A 171 -3.38 19.87 31.20
CA LYS A 171 -3.98 18.61 31.69
C LYS A 171 -2.97 17.47 31.77
N LYS A 172 -3.00 16.71 32.86
CA LYS A 172 -2.04 15.64 33.17
C LYS A 172 -2.05 14.44 32.19
N ARG A 173 -3.02 14.31 31.31
CA ARG A 173 -3.11 13.18 30.37
C ARG A 173 -2.75 13.65 28.94
N ARG A 174 -1.66 13.13 28.43
CA ARG A 174 -1.28 13.30 27.03
C ARG A 174 -2.11 12.35 26.16
N ALA A 175 -2.86 12.88 25.22
CA ALA A 175 -3.63 12.09 24.26
C ALA A 175 -2.82 11.91 22.97
N VAL A 176 -2.97 10.76 22.33
CA VAL A 176 -2.42 10.54 21.00
C VAL A 176 -3.46 11.01 19.98
N VAL A 177 -3.08 11.94 19.12
CA VAL A 177 -3.96 12.52 18.09
C VAL A 177 -3.47 12.11 16.71
N ALA A 178 -4.40 11.99 15.80
CA ALA A 178 -4.12 11.66 14.41
C ALA A 178 -3.70 12.92 13.64
N GLU A 179 -2.66 12.77 12.82
CA GLU A 179 -2.22 13.79 11.86
C GLU A 179 -2.04 13.13 10.51
N ARG A 180 -2.82 13.53 9.51
CA ARG A 180 -2.73 12.96 8.16
C ARG A 180 -1.42 13.41 7.50
N LEU A 181 -0.67 12.46 6.95
CA LEU A 181 0.64 12.71 6.32
C LEU A 181 0.57 12.71 4.80
N SER A 182 -0.46 12.10 4.22
CA SER A 182 -0.64 11.98 2.78
C SER A 182 -1.95 12.64 2.34
N ARG A 183 -2.00 13.05 1.08
CA ARG A 183 -3.22 13.54 0.44
C ARG A 183 -3.82 12.40 -0.39
N ASP A 184 -5.10 12.16 -0.23
CA ASP A 184 -5.84 11.21 -1.05
C ASP A 184 -6.14 11.84 -2.42
N HIS A 185 -6.03 11.05 -3.49
CA HIS A 185 -6.34 11.49 -4.85
C HIS A 185 -7.64 10.82 -5.33
N ASN A 186 -8.71 10.96 -4.55
CA ASN A 186 -10.01 10.35 -4.81
C ASN A 186 -11.03 11.46 -5.11
N VAL A 187 -11.80 11.33 -6.19
CA VAL A 187 -12.82 12.32 -6.59
C VAL A 187 -14.05 12.36 -5.68
N ALA A 188 -14.10 11.55 -4.62
CA ALA A 188 -15.02 11.78 -3.51
C ALA A 188 -14.72 13.12 -2.80
N ASP A 189 -13.44 13.56 -2.85
CA ASP A 189 -13.00 14.87 -2.33
C ASP A 189 -13.32 15.96 -3.37
N GLU A 190 -13.95 17.03 -2.92
CA GLU A 190 -14.33 18.16 -3.77
C GLU A 190 -13.13 18.87 -4.41
N GLU A 191 -12.04 18.98 -3.65
CA GLU A 191 -10.82 19.64 -4.14
C GLU A 191 -10.18 18.83 -5.29
N VAL A 192 -10.17 17.49 -5.17
CA VAL A 192 -9.68 16.61 -6.23
C VAL A 192 -10.59 16.70 -7.45
N ARG A 193 -11.93 16.75 -7.27
CA ARG A 193 -12.87 16.94 -8.39
C ARG A 193 -12.58 18.23 -9.13
N ARG A 194 -12.35 19.31 -8.39
CA ARG A 194 -12.03 20.62 -8.96
C ARG A 194 -10.74 20.57 -9.77
N GLU A 195 -9.68 19.97 -9.23
CA GLU A 195 -8.40 19.79 -9.95
C GLU A 195 -8.59 19.05 -11.28
N VAL A 196 -9.36 17.94 -11.25
CA VAL A 196 -9.61 17.15 -12.45
C VAL A 196 -10.41 17.97 -13.47
N ALA A 197 -11.44 18.70 -13.03
CA ALA A 197 -12.27 19.53 -13.90
C ALA A 197 -11.45 20.68 -14.52
N GLU A 198 -10.62 21.35 -13.73
CA GLU A 198 -9.74 22.45 -14.20
C GLU A 198 -8.71 21.98 -15.23
N ALA A 199 -8.22 20.74 -15.07
CA ALA A 199 -7.31 20.13 -16.04
C ALA A 199 -8.02 19.75 -17.36
N HIS A 200 -9.36 19.68 -17.34
CA HIS A 200 -10.15 19.23 -18.50
C HIS A 200 -11.32 20.18 -18.78
N PRO A 201 -11.06 21.48 -19.05
CA PRO A 201 -12.13 22.47 -19.21
C PRO A 201 -13.02 22.23 -20.42
N ASP A 202 -12.55 21.44 -21.38
CA ASP A 202 -13.28 21.08 -22.61
C ASP A 202 -14.15 19.82 -22.43
N ASP A 203 -14.23 19.26 -21.19
CA ASP A 203 -14.97 18.02 -20.92
C ASP A 203 -15.87 18.19 -19.69
N PRO A 204 -17.10 18.71 -19.86
CA PRO A 204 -17.98 18.93 -18.71
C PRO A 204 -18.45 17.64 -18.00
N HIS A 205 -18.20 16.47 -18.61
CA HIS A 205 -18.53 15.18 -18.03
C HIS A 205 -17.28 14.40 -17.60
N ILE A 206 -16.19 15.12 -17.31
CA ILE A 206 -14.95 14.45 -16.86
C ILE A 206 -15.14 13.77 -15.50
N VAL A 207 -15.90 14.39 -14.61
CA VAL A 207 -16.27 13.79 -13.30
C VAL A 207 -17.78 13.66 -13.26
N MET A 208 -18.28 12.48 -12.96
CA MET A 208 -19.70 12.15 -12.96
C MET A 208 -20.09 11.51 -11.63
N SER A 209 -21.29 11.79 -11.16
CA SER A 209 -21.85 11.14 -9.98
C SER A 209 -22.95 10.18 -10.38
N SER A 210 -22.91 8.96 -9.86
CA SER A 210 -23.97 7.97 -10.01
C SER A 210 -24.22 7.31 -8.65
N HIS A 211 -25.48 7.36 -8.20
CA HIS A 211 -25.88 6.78 -6.91
C HIS A 211 -25.05 7.32 -5.73
N GLY A 212 -24.66 8.60 -5.80
CA GLY A 212 -23.88 9.25 -4.75
C GLY A 212 -22.36 8.97 -4.80
N VAL A 213 -21.90 8.20 -5.79
CA VAL A 213 -20.46 7.88 -5.94
C VAL A 213 -19.92 8.69 -7.12
N TRP A 214 -18.88 9.49 -6.85
CA TRP A 214 -18.19 10.28 -7.87
C TRP A 214 -17.12 9.42 -8.57
N ARG A 215 -17.05 9.55 -9.90
CA ARG A 215 -16.07 8.82 -10.71
C ARG A 215 -15.60 9.67 -11.91
N ILE A 216 -14.34 9.50 -12.27
CA ILE A 216 -13.79 10.05 -13.51
C ILE A 216 -14.37 9.22 -14.66
N LYS A 217 -15.07 9.88 -15.59
CA LYS A 217 -15.75 9.25 -16.74
C LYS A 217 -16.72 8.12 -16.33
N GLY A 218 -17.24 8.18 -15.10
CA GLY A 218 -18.12 7.12 -14.59
C GLY A 218 -17.42 5.80 -14.27
N ILE A 219 -16.08 5.75 -14.35
CA ILE A 219 -15.31 4.50 -14.28
C ILE A 219 -14.59 4.37 -12.94
N ILE A 220 -13.65 5.29 -12.64
CA ILE A 220 -12.69 5.16 -11.55
C ILE A 220 -12.80 6.32 -10.55
N GLN A 221 -12.55 6.05 -9.28
CA GLN A 221 -12.62 7.06 -8.22
C GLN A 221 -11.30 7.81 -8.01
N VAL A 222 -10.16 7.17 -8.33
CA VAL A 222 -8.85 7.81 -8.14
C VAL A 222 -8.43 8.59 -9.38
N SER A 223 -7.75 9.72 -9.17
CA SER A 223 -7.23 10.57 -10.25
C SER A 223 -5.75 10.30 -10.55
N ARG A 224 -5.11 9.44 -9.74
CA ARG A 224 -3.70 9.08 -9.90
C ARG A 224 -3.48 7.60 -9.57
N SER A 225 -2.65 6.95 -10.37
CA SER A 225 -2.27 5.53 -10.21
C SER A 225 -0.99 5.24 -10.98
N ILE A 226 -0.38 4.08 -10.75
CA ILE A 226 0.52 3.41 -11.71
C ILE A 226 -0.37 2.55 -12.60
N GLY A 227 -0.12 2.50 -13.90
CA GLY A 227 -0.95 1.72 -14.83
C GLY A 227 -2.14 2.51 -15.37
N ASP A 228 -3.28 1.86 -15.55
CA ASP A 228 -4.47 2.44 -16.18
C ASP A 228 -4.14 3.03 -17.56
N ALA A 229 -3.46 2.23 -18.37
CA ALA A 229 -2.95 2.68 -19.67
C ALA A 229 -4.06 3.25 -20.58
N TYR A 230 -5.27 2.70 -20.50
CA TYR A 230 -6.41 3.17 -21.29
C TYR A 230 -6.83 4.61 -20.95
N LEU A 231 -6.54 5.09 -19.75
CA LEU A 231 -6.88 6.46 -19.29
C LEU A 231 -5.71 7.45 -19.44
N LYS A 232 -4.50 6.94 -19.77
CA LYS A 232 -3.28 7.75 -19.90
C LYS A 232 -2.72 7.80 -21.31
N ARG A 233 -2.85 6.65 -22.06
CA ARG A 233 -2.26 6.51 -23.40
C ARG A 233 -3.30 6.01 -24.40
N UNK A 234 -4.10 6.67 -24.60
CA UNK A 234 -5.08 6.42 -25.37
C UNK A 234 -4.82 5.77 -26.58
N ARG A 235 -3.64 6.11 -27.22
CA ARG A 235 -3.15 5.53 -28.47
C ARG A 235 -2.95 4.00 -28.44
N LEU A 236 -2.78 3.42 -27.25
CA LEU A 236 -2.60 1.98 -27.10
C LEU A 236 -3.90 1.19 -27.32
N CYS A 237 -5.03 1.85 -27.20
CA CYS A 237 -6.33 1.17 -27.32
C CYS A 237 -6.90 1.34 -28.73
N SER A 238 -7.28 0.24 -29.37
CA SER A 238 -8.11 0.34 -30.58
C SER A 238 -9.47 0.96 -30.23
N PRO A 239 -10.17 1.59 -31.19
CA PRO A 239 -11.48 2.17 -30.88
C PRO A 239 -12.47 1.21 -30.23
N ALA A 240 -12.48 -0.06 -30.65
CA ALA A 240 -13.38 -1.09 -30.08
C ALA A 240 -13.01 -1.42 -28.63
N VAL A 241 -11.73 -1.54 -28.32
CA VAL A 241 -11.25 -1.79 -26.94
C VAL A 241 -11.53 -0.56 -26.06
N MET A 242 -11.25 0.64 -26.58
CA MET A 242 -11.52 1.87 -25.84
C MET A 242 -13.01 2.00 -25.50
N GLN A 243 -13.90 1.73 -26.47
CA GLN A 243 -15.35 1.80 -26.24
C GLN A 243 -15.82 0.80 -25.18
N SER A 244 -15.17 -0.35 -25.09
CA SER A 244 -15.48 -1.35 -24.07
C SER A 244 -15.02 -0.93 -22.67
N LEU A 245 -13.84 -0.31 -22.56
CA LEU A 245 -13.25 0.10 -21.28
C LEU A 245 -13.77 1.47 -20.80
N CYS A 246 -13.98 2.39 -21.75
CA CYS A 246 -14.45 3.74 -21.48
C CYS A 246 -15.54 4.12 -22.48
N PRO A 247 -16.82 3.99 -22.09
CA PRO A 247 -17.92 4.29 -23.02
C PRO A 247 -18.05 5.79 -23.36
N PHE A 248 -17.35 6.66 -22.63
CA PHE A 248 -17.34 8.09 -22.87
C PHE A 248 -16.04 8.50 -23.56
N PRO A 249 -16.08 9.29 -24.64
CA PRO A 249 -14.86 9.63 -25.37
C PRO A 249 -13.86 10.40 -24.49
N LEU A 250 -12.60 10.03 -24.62
CA LEU A 250 -11.47 10.73 -23.99
C LEU A 250 -10.79 11.63 -25.02
N ARG A 251 -10.64 12.89 -24.70
CA ARG A 251 -9.98 13.88 -25.56
C ARG A 251 -8.48 13.99 -25.25
N ARG A 252 -8.11 13.69 -24.03
CA ARG A 252 -6.73 13.73 -23.52
C ARG A 252 -6.59 12.77 -22.32
N PRO A 253 -5.36 12.45 -21.92
CA PRO A 253 -5.16 11.64 -20.71
C PRO A 253 -5.84 12.27 -19.50
N VAL A 254 -6.51 11.44 -18.70
CA VAL A 254 -7.31 11.91 -17.54
C VAL A 254 -6.72 11.50 -16.20
N MET A 255 -5.66 10.69 -16.19
CA MET A 255 -4.99 10.24 -14.97
C MET A 255 -3.50 10.60 -15.01
N SER A 256 -2.92 10.71 -13.81
CA SER A 256 -1.51 11.06 -13.61
C SER A 256 -0.78 9.97 -12.81
N ALA A 257 0.50 9.78 -13.09
CA ALA A 257 1.40 8.93 -12.30
C ALA A 257 2.36 9.77 -11.43
N VAL A 258 2.08 11.05 -11.25
CA VAL A 258 2.93 11.94 -10.43
C VAL A 258 2.45 11.93 -8.98
N PRO A 259 3.27 11.43 -8.02
CA PRO A 259 2.84 11.38 -6.62
C PRO A 259 2.86 12.76 -5.96
N SER A 260 1.99 12.96 -4.98
CA SER A 260 2.15 14.01 -3.99
C SER A 260 3.21 13.55 -2.99
N VAL A 261 4.19 14.40 -2.69
CA VAL A 261 5.24 14.04 -1.73
C VAL A 261 5.30 15.10 -0.64
N THR A 262 5.21 14.66 0.61
CA THR A 262 5.44 15.49 1.79
C THR A 262 6.75 15.06 2.47
N SER A 263 7.45 16.00 3.05
CA SER A 263 8.70 15.74 3.78
C SER A 263 8.67 16.45 5.11
N ARG A 264 9.08 15.76 6.18
CA ARG A 264 9.10 16.37 7.50
C ARG A 264 10.19 15.75 8.38
N ARG A 265 10.72 16.54 9.29
CA ARG A 265 11.59 16.05 10.34
C ARG A 265 10.74 15.38 11.42
N LEU A 266 11.07 14.14 11.77
CA LEU A 266 10.42 13.43 12.88
C LEU A 266 10.84 14.04 14.22
N ARG A 267 9.90 14.13 15.14
CA ARG A 267 10.11 14.71 16.49
C ARG A 267 10.17 13.60 17.53
N PRO A 268 11.35 13.24 17.99
CA PRO A 268 11.50 12.21 19.02
C PRO A 268 10.61 12.50 20.24
N GLY A 269 9.90 11.46 20.70
CA GLY A 269 8.95 11.60 21.80
C GLY A 269 7.60 12.27 21.46
N UNK A 270 7.45 12.86 20.40
CA UNK A 270 6.38 13.35 19.95
C UNK A 270 5.71 12.57 19.05
N ASP A 271 6.34 12.22 18.03
CA ASP A 271 5.79 11.33 17.00
C ASP A 271 5.94 9.88 17.52
N GLN A 272 4.83 9.13 17.57
CA GLN A 272 4.81 7.82 18.23
C GLN A 272 4.81 6.65 17.24
N PHE A 273 4.00 6.73 16.19
CA PHE A 273 3.87 5.68 15.17
C PHE A 273 3.20 6.23 13.93
N ILE A 274 3.38 5.53 12.82
CA ILE A 274 2.72 5.86 11.55
C ILE A 274 1.92 4.62 11.11
N ILE A 275 0.68 4.84 10.67
CA ILE A 275 -0.18 3.81 10.05
C ILE A 275 -0.17 4.08 8.55
N PHE A 276 0.28 3.12 7.76
CA PHE A 276 0.15 3.11 6.29
C PHE A 276 -0.91 2.07 5.96
N ALA A 277 -1.92 2.40 5.17
CA ALA A 277 -2.94 1.42 4.82
C ALA A 277 -3.62 1.73 3.49
N SER A 278 -4.15 0.68 2.85
CA SER A 278 -5.01 0.77 1.67
C SER A 278 -6.40 1.32 2.05
N ASP A 279 -7.21 1.64 1.04
CA ASP A 279 -8.53 2.25 1.27
C ASP A 279 -9.50 1.30 1.99
N GLY A 280 -9.29 -0.02 1.92
CA GLY A 280 -10.10 -0.99 2.68
C GLY A 280 -10.16 -0.70 4.18
N LEU A 281 -9.11 -0.07 4.74
CA LEU A 281 -9.15 0.44 6.11
C LEU A 281 -9.90 1.78 6.19
N TRP A 282 -9.52 2.72 5.33
CA TRP A 282 -9.91 4.12 5.47
C TRP A 282 -11.35 4.43 5.04
N GLU A 283 -11.96 3.60 4.19
CA GLU A 283 -13.38 3.67 3.85
C GLU A 283 -14.29 3.45 5.07
N GLN A 284 -13.79 2.72 6.05
CA GLN A 284 -14.58 2.29 7.20
C GLN A 284 -14.17 2.97 8.51
N LEU A 285 -12.91 3.43 8.64
CA LEU A 285 -12.39 4.02 9.86
C LEU A 285 -11.89 5.45 9.64
N SER A 286 -12.21 6.33 10.58
CA SER A 286 -11.58 7.65 10.61
C SER A 286 -10.12 7.54 11.08
N ASP A 287 -9.30 8.51 10.68
CA ASP A 287 -7.89 8.61 11.08
C ASP A 287 -7.74 8.50 12.60
N GLN A 288 -8.59 9.23 13.36
CA GLN A 288 -8.53 9.23 14.83
C GLN A 288 -8.97 7.89 15.42
N ALA A 289 -9.93 7.19 14.82
CA ALA A 289 -10.36 5.86 15.28
C ALA A 289 -9.22 4.85 15.15
N ALA A 290 -8.53 4.83 14.00
CA ALA A 290 -7.38 3.96 13.75
C ALA A 290 -6.24 4.26 14.75
N VAL A 291 -5.88 5.55 14.90
CA VAL A 291 -4.87 5.97 15.89
C VAL A 291 -5.27 5.56 17.30
N GLY A 292 -6.56 5.67 17.63
CA GLY A 292 -7.10 5.25 18.93
C GLY A 292 -6.92 3.76 19.20
N ILE A 293 -7.11 2.93 18.17
CA ILE A 293 -6.89 1.46 18.28
C ILE A 293 -5.40 1.19 18.56
N VAL A 294 -4.50 1.75 17.75
CA VAL A 294 -3.05 1.53 17.90
C VAL A 294 -2.55 2.00 19.26
N SER A 295 -2.94 3.20 19.69
CA SER A 295 -2.44 3.81 20.92
C SER A 295 -2.87 3.07 22.19
N ARG A 296 -3.98 2.31 22.13
CA ARG A 296 -4.49 1.54 23.29
C ARG A 296 -4.11 0.06 23.24
N SER A 297 -3.46 -0.38 22.18
CA SER A 297 -3.11 -1.80 21.97
C SER A 297 -1.65 -2.08 22.30
N PRO A 298 -1.32 -3.28 22.76
CA PRO A 298 0.08 -3.72 22.79
C PRO A 298 0.65 -3.70 21.36
N ARG A 299 1.95 -3.43 21.22
CA ARG A 299 2.62 -3.39 19.90
C ARG A 299 2.52 -4.73 19.16
N LYS A 300 2.71 -5.83 19.89
CA LYS A 300 2.62 -7.18 19.31
C LYS A 300 1.21 -7.42 18.76
N GLY A 301 1.12 -7.69 17.46
CA GLY A 301 -0.13 -7.95 16.74
C GLY A 301 -1.02 -6.73 16.57
N VAL A 302 -0.46 -5.51 16.62
CA VAL A 302 -1.25 -4.28 16.55
C VAL A 302 -1.90 -4.09 15.16
N ALA A 303 -1.19 -4.41 14.09
CA ALA A 303 -1.75 -4.31 12.73
C ALA A 303 -2.97 -5.23 12.59
N MET A 304 -2.87 -6.44 13.15
CA MET A 304 -3.97 -7.42 13.16
C MET A 304 -5.22 -6.90 13.90
N ARG A 305 -5.05 -6.04 14.91
CA ARG A 305 -6.18 -5.43 15.64
C ARG A 305 -6.90 -4.34 14.85
N LEU A 306 -6.26 -3.82 13.80
CA LEU A 306 -6.90 -2.85 12.91
C LEU A 306 -7.82 -3.53 11.88
N VAL A 307 -7.56 -4.77 11.49
CA VAL A 307 -8.31 -5.50 10.46
C VAL A 307 -9.79 -5.73 10.82
N PRO A 308 -10.15 -6.21 12.02
CA PRO A 308 -11.57 -6.44 12.33
C PRO A 308 -12.42 -5.16 12.39
N ALA A 309 -11.82 -4.02 12.70
CA ALA A 309 -12.58 -2.79 12.90
C ALA A 309 -13.33 -2.31 11.63
N PRO A 310 -12.69 -2.23 10.44
CA PRO A 310 -13.42 -1.93 9.22
C PRO A 310 -14.43 -3.00 8.84
N GLN A 311 -14.15 -4.28 9.08
CA GLN A 311 -15.08 -5.39 8.83
C GLN A 311 -16.34 -5.25 9.70
N LEU A 312 -16.16 -4.94 10.99
CA LEU A 312 -17.26 -4.66 11.94
C LEU A 312 -18.11 -3.48 11.47
N GLU A 313 -17.48 -2.40 11.04
CA GLU A 313 -18.19 -1.20 10.57
C GLU A 313 -18.96 -1.49 9.26
N ALA A 314 -18.35 -2.24 8.34
CA ALA A 314 -18.99 -2.67 7.10
C ALA A 314 -20.22 -3.55 7.39
N ALA A 315 -20.10 -4.49 8.34
CA ALA A 315 -21.23 -5.33 8.80
C ALA A 315 -22.35 -4.46 9.37
N ARG A 316 -21.99 -3.51 10.25
CA ARG A 316 -22.95 -2.59 10.89
C ARG A 316 -23.72 -1.77 9.85
N LYS A 317 -23.03 -1.23 8.84
CA LYS A 317 -23.65 -0.45 7.74
C LYS A 317 -24.65 -1.28 6.93
N LYS A 318 -24.42 -2.59 6.84
CA LYS A 318 -25.29 -3.53 6.10
C LYS A 318 -26.30 -4.26 6.99
N GLY A 319 -26.37 -3.94 8.29
CA GLY A 319 -27.29 -4.60 9.24
C GLY A 319 -26.97 -6.06 9.52
N LEU A 320 -25.69 -6.46 9.37
CA LEU A 320 -25.25 -7.84 9.58
C LEU A 320 -24.54 -7.97 10.95
N LYS A 321 -24.52 -9.20 11.47
CA LYS A 321 -23.67 -9.53 12.62
C LYS A 321 -22.21 -9.65 12.16
N SER A 322 -21.28 -9.25 13.01
CA SER A 322 -19.84 -9.24 12.69
C SER A 322 -19.30 -10.60 12.26
N GLU A 323 -19.73 -11.67 12.96
CA GLU A 323 -19.29 -13.05 12.68
C GLU A 323 -19.69 -13.49 11.26
N SER A 324 -20.72 -12.86 10.68
CA SER A 324 -21.20 -13.20 9.34
C SER A 324 -20.19 -12.87 8.23
N ILE A 325 -19.36 -11.82 8.40
CA ILE A 325 -18.38 -11.44 7.36
C ILE A 325 -17.23 -12.44 7.31
N ALA A 326 -16.75 -12.92 8.46
CA ALA A 326 -15.69 -13.93 8.51
C ALA A 326 -16.09 -15.23 7.81
N ALA A 327 -17.39 -15.57 7.83
CA ALA A 327 -17.92 -16.76 7.17
C ALA A 327 -18.18 -16.60 5.66
N ILE A 328 -18.05 -15.36 5.12
CA ILE A 328 -18.29 -15.11 3.68
C ILE A 328 -17.02 -15.46 2.89
N GLU A 329 -17.20 -16.19 1.80
CA GLU A 329 -16.11 -16.56 0.89
C GLU A 329 -15.43 -15.34 0.25
N LYS A 330 -14.15 -15.47 -0.06
CA LYS A 330 -13.40 -14.48 -0.83
C LYS A 330 -14.13 -14.16 -2.16
N GLY A 331 -13.96 -12.96 -2.67
CA GLY A 331 -14.68 -12.46 -3.85
C GLY A 331 -16.09 -11.98 -3.49
N ARG A 332 -16.81 -12.68 -2.62
CA ARG A 332 -18.12 -12.24 -2.13
C ARG A 332 -17.99 -11.17 -1.04
N ARG A 333 -16.86 -11.18 -0.28
CA ARG A 333 -16.54 -10.18 0.74
C ARG A 333 -16.40 -8.78 0.14
N ARG A 334 -15.99 -8.68 -1.14
CA ARG A 334 -15.83 -7.40 -1.87
C ARG A 334 -17.10 -6.54 -1.85
N ARG A 335 -18.27 -7.16 -1.64
CA ARG A 335 -19.55 -6.45 -1.49
C ARG A 335 -19.67 -5.69 -0.16
N PHE A 336 -18.77 -5.94 0.78
CA PHE A 336 -18.80 -5.38 2.14
C PHE A 336 -17.59 -4.48 2.40
N HIS A 337 -16.39 -4.93 2.04
CA HIS A 337 -15.15 -4.18 2.18
C HIS A 337 -14.16 -4.59 1.10
N ASP A 338 -13.18 -3.76 0.83
CA ASP A 338 -12.08 -4.09 -0.09
C ASP A 338 -10.99 -4.89 0.63
N ASP A 339 -9.96 -5.33 -0.10
CA ASP A 339 -8.73 -5.86 0.51
C ASP A 339 -8.22 -4.82 1.53
N ILE A 340 -7.73 -5.29 2.66
CA ILE A 340 -7.25 -4.42 3.73
C ILE A 340 -5.78 -4.73 3.97
N THR A 341 -4.91 -3.76 3.73
CA THR A 341 -3.48 -3.87 4.01
C THR A 341 -3.08 -2.77 4.98
N VAL A 342 -2.43 -3.15 6.08
CA VAL A 342 -2.02 -2.20 7.13
C VAL A 342 -0.58 -2.46 7.55
N VAL A 343 0.23 -1.41 7.56
CA VAL A 343 1.57 -1.41 8.18
C VAL A 343 1.56 -0.38 9.29
N VAL A 344 1.89 -0.80 10.51
CA VAL A 344 2.08 0.11 11.64
C VAL A 344 3.57 0.18 11.94
N LEU A 345 4.15 1.37 11.85
CA LEU A 345 5.57 1.63 12.07
C LEU A 345 5.74 2.47 13.35
N PHE A 346 6.31 1.90 14.41
CA PHE A 346 6.57 2.60 15.68
C PHE A 346 7.86 3.42 15.60
N LEU A 347 7.82 4.60 16.20
CA LEU A 347 8.95 5.54 16.20
C LEU A 347 9.47 5.68 17.63
N ASP A 348 10.55 4.97 17.95
CA ASP A 348 11.12 4.99 19.28
C ASP A 348 12.08 6.19 19.42
N SER A 349 12.00 6.86 20.56
CA SER A 349 12.97 7.86 20.91
C SER A 349 14.33 7.20 21.15
N ARG A 350 15.29 7.41 20.26
CA ARG A 350 16.65 6.93 20.54
C ARG A 350 17.15 7.65 21.78
N CYS A 351 17.56 6.91 22.78
CA CYS A 351 18.41 7.47 23.85
C CYS A 351 19.71 7.95 23.20
N GLU A 352 19.96 9.24 23.26
CA GLU A 352 21.27 9.80 22.90
C GLU A 352 22.31 9.08 23.76
N GLY A 353 23.09 8.19 23.17
CA GLY A 353 24.12 7.47 23.93
C GLY A 353 24.50 6.09 23.42
N THR A 354 23.84 5.56 22.40
CA THR A 354 24.33 4.31 21.79
C THR A 354 25.40 4.67 20.76
N PRO A 355 26.63 4.12 20.86
CA PRO A 355 27.67 4.42 19.90
C PRO A 355 27.21 4.00 18.50
N GLN A 356 27.25 4.96 17.56
CA GLN A 356 27.14 4.59 16.14
C GLN A 356 28.33 3.66 15.82
N PRO A 357 28.10 2.58 15.09
CA PRO A 357 29.23 1.90 14.44
C PRO A 357 29.92 2.96 13.58
N THR A 358 31.20 3.15 13.82
CA THR A 358 32.02 4.12 13.07
C THR A 358 31.82 3.89 11.57
N ALA A 359 31.35 4.93 10.89
CA ALA A 359 31.17 4.91 9.45
C ALA A 359 32.53 4.78 8.76
N GLY A 360 32.88 3.56 8.42
CA GLY A 360 33.79 3.35 7.32
C GLY A 360 33.07 3.82 6.06
N ALA A 361 33.73 4.62 5.24
CA ALA A 361 33.25 5.07 3.95
C ALA A 361 33.03 3.85 3.05
N GLY A 362 31.85 3.31 3.11
CA GLY A 362 31.42 2.19 2.26
C GLY A 362 29.98 2.42 1.86
N GLY A 363 29.78 2.41 0.57
CA GLY A 363 28.45 2.61 -0.01
C GLY A 363 27.38 1.67 0.56
N ILE A 364 26.17 1.86 0.10
CA ILE A 364 24.97 1.09 0.48
C ILE A 364 25.13 -0.37 0.04
N ASP A 365 26.01 -1.09 0.73
CA ASP A 365 26.28 -2.50 0.47
C ASP A 365 25.93 -3.27 1.75
N GLY A 366 24.84 -4.02 1.71
CA GLY A 366 24.34 -4.77 2.86
C GLY A 366 22.84 -4.63 3.04
N THR A 367 22.14 -4.28 1.96
CA THR A 367 20.67 -4.24 1.97
C THR A 367 20.13 -5.67 2.00
N ARG A 368 19.45 -6.02 3.07
CA ARG A 368 18.58 -7.19 3.05
C ARG A 368 17.51 -6.94 1.97
N ALA A 369 17.15 -7.98 1.24
CA ALA A 369 16.06 -7.90 0.27
C ALA A 369 14.79 -7.36 0.95
N PRO A 370 13.98 -6.56 0.24
CA PRO A 370 12.71 -6.11 0.81
C PRO A 370 11.90 -7.32 1.29
N VAL A 371 11.35 -7.20 2.48
CA VAL A 371 10.43 -8.23 2.99
C VAL A 371 9.11 -8.04 2.22
N ASP A 372 8.91 -8.88 1.22
CA ASP A 372 7.62 -9.03 0.58
C ASP A 372 6.72 -9.78 1.58
N VAL A 373 5.72 -9.10 2.08
CA VAL A 373 4.81 -9.61 3.10
C VAL A 373 4.12 -10.90 2.66
N PHE A 374 3.96 -11.10 1.35
CA PHE A 374 3.24 -12.25 0.79
C PHE A 374 4.16 -13.43 0.46
N SER A 375 5.47 -13.23 0.44
CA SER A 375 6.43 -14.32 0.21
C SER A 375 6.86 -15.02 1.49
N LEU A 376 6.49 -14.47 2.65
CA LEU A 376 6.74 -15.11 3.94
C LEU A 376 5.67 -16.21 4.15
N GLY A 377 5.98 -17.40 3.66
CA GLY A 377 5.19 -18.58 4.01
C GLY A 377 5.23 -18.85 5.52
N PRO A 378 4.33 -19.71 6.03
CA PRO A 378 4.25 -19.96 7.48
C PRO A 378 5.50 -20.60 8.11
N ASP A 379 6.52 -20.93 7.33
CA ASP A 379 7.69 -21.72 7.77
C ASP A 379 9.05 -21.00 7.70
N ASP A 380 9.08 -19.68 7.53
CA ASP A 380 10.37 -18.98 7.48
C ASP A 380 10.89 -18.65 8.88
N HIS A 381 11.40 -19.69 9.55
CA HIS A 381 12.19 -19.55 10.77
C HIS A 381 13.67 -19.37 10.39
N GLY A 382 14.14 -18.15 10.48
CA GLY A 382 15.52 -17.69 10.60
C GLY A 382 16.67 -18.54 10.08
N ASP A 383 17.47 -17.89 9.28
CA ASP A 383 18.90 -18.16 9.00
C ASP A 383 19.34 -19.62 8.80
N ASP A 384 19.07 -20.18 7.61
CA ASP A 384 19.91 -21.24 7.05
C ASP A 384 20.71 -20.65 5.87
N PRO A 385 22.00 -20.36 6.05
CA PRO A 385 22.84 -19.79 4.99
C PRO A 385 23.21 -20.80 3.89
N THR A 386 22.63 -22.02 3.89
CA THR A 386 23.06 -23.09 2.97
C THR A 386 22.02 -23.42 1.87
N ARG A 387 20.89 -22.71 1.80
CA ARG A 387 19.89 -22.99 0.75
C ARG A 387 20.27 -22.36 -0.59
N PRO A 388 20.39 -23.14 -1.67
CA PRO A 388 20.70 -22.58 -2.98
C PRO A 388 19.51 -21.81 -3.55
N VAL A 389 19.79 -20.62 -4.02
CA VAL A 389 18.83 -19.78 -4.77
C VAL A 389 18.61 -20.45 -6.13
N LEU A 390 17.44 -20.99 -6.37
CA LEU A 390 17.06 -21.45 -7.70
C LEU A 390 16.78 -20.22 -8.58
N ARG A 391 17.47 -20.15 -9.68
CA ARG A 391 17.35 -19.10 -10.71
C ARG A 391 16.02 -19.17 -11.48
#